data_5b4304eaa7779a1a5a4a6f8c90d1e878
#
_entry.id   5b4304eaa7779a1a5a4a6f8c90d1e878
#
_cell.length_a   1.000
_cell.length_b   1.000
_cell.length_c   1.000
_cell.angle_alpha   90.00
_cell.angle_beta   90.00
_cell.angle_gamma   90.00
#
_symmetry.space_group_name_H-M   'P 1'
#
loop_
_entity.id
_entity.type
_entity.pdbx_description
1 polymer ?
#
loop_
_entity_poly.entity_id
_entity_poly.type
_entity_poly.pdbx_seq_one_letter_code
_entity_poly.pdbx_strand_id
1 'polypeptide(L)'
;MKIVYNTILFTLLFLATSCDHSEKIDDIKLEISQNIFRNIDNNGGKITVAITSNSEWIIANSADWCIPDKYQGEGNDILTIKILANTKHANRQTNLIISAQGINQTIKISQQKGEVNPDLDKIHYQLPVIFHVLYQNENDINQYIKEDHLKDVLVRTNHFYQSEKCGIDINLEFVLA
;
A
#
# COMPACT_ATOMS: atom_id res chain seq x y z
N MET A 1 -89.60 -25.94 42.77
CA MET A 1 -88.25 -26.55 42.49
C MET A 1 -87.33 -25.46 41.97
N LYS A 2 -86.48 -24.87 42.83
CA LYS A 2 -85.58 -23.75 42.48
C LYS A 2 -84.19 -24.30 42.33
N ILE A 3 -83.63 -24.19 41.13
CA ILE A 3 -82.27 -24.58 40.83
C ILE A 3 -81.36 -23.35 41.07
N VAL A 4 -80.42 -23.45 42.00
CA VAL A 4 -79.43 -22.41 42.33
C VAL A 4 -78.20 -22.72 41.51
N TYR A 5 -77.90 -21.80 40.57
CA TYR A 5 -76.63 -21.89 39.86
C TYR A 5 -75.50 -21.23 40.69
N ASN A 6 -74.55 -22.01 41.09
CA ASN A 6 -73.37 -21.54 41.79
C ASN A 6 -72.29 -21.21 40.76
N THR A 7 -72.12 -19.92 40.51
CA THR A 7 -71.09 -19.44 39.61
C THR A 7 -69.76 -19.33 40.38
N ILE A 8 -68.85 -20.24 40.15
CA ILE A 8 -67.46 -20.13 40.66
C ILE A 8 -66.70 -19.18 39.73
N LEU A 9 -66.43 -17.97 40.22
CA LEU A 9 -65.58 -16.99 39.58
C LEU A 9 -64.11 -17.37 39.83
N PHE A 10 -63.47 -17.98 38.81
CA PHE A 10 -62.03 -18.30 38.85
C PHE A 10 -61.24 -17.05 38.41
N THR A 11 -60.77 -16.28 39.39
CA THR A 11 -59.85 -15.16 39.14
C THR A 11 -58.47 -15.68 38.86
N LEU A 12 -58.10 -15.68 37.58
CA LEU A 12 -56.72 -16.02 37.13
C LEU A 12 -55.82 -14.82 37.40
N LEU A 13 -55.00 -14.87 38.44
CA LEU A 13 -53.98 -13.84 38.77
C LEU A 13 -52.78 -14.08 37.86
N PHE A 14 -52.69 -13.30 36.78
CA PHE A 14 -51.48 -13.20 35.97
C PHE A 14 -50.40 -12.44 36.76
N LEU A 15 -49.44 -13.16 37.33
CA LEU A 15 -48.19 -12.62 37.78
C LEU A 15 -47.33 -12.35 36.53
N ALA A 16 -47.37 -11.14 36.01
CA ALA A 16 -46.40 -10.67 35.04
C ALA A 16 -45.07 -10.47 35.78
N THR A 17 -44.20 -11.49 35.76
CA THR A 17 -42.78 -11.30 36.06
C THR A 17 -42.20 -10.51 34.90
N SER A 18 -42.16 -9.20 35.02
CA SER A 18 -41.32 -8.36 34.18
C SER A 18 -39.86 -8.69 34.50
N CYS A 19 -39.28 -9.53 33.67
CA CYS A 19 -37.83 -9.72 33.65
C CYS A 19 -37.28 -8.46 32.97
N ASP A 20 -36.96 -7.45 33.79
CA ASP A 20 -36.19 -6.28 33.34
C ASP A 20 -34.74 -6.75 33.16
N HIS A 21 -34.49 -7.46 32.04
CA HIS A 21 -33.18 -7.76 31.56
C HIS A 21 -32.71 -6.56 30.75
N SER A 22 -32.38 -5.48 31.44
CA SER A 22 -31.54 -4.45 30.81
C SER A 22 -30.19 -5.07 30.54
N GLU A 23 -30.03 -5.70 29.38
CA GLU A 23 -28.71 -6.00 28.86
C GLU A 23 -27.96 -4.66 28.82
N LYS A 24 -26.99 -4.56 29.71
CA LYS A 24 -26.04 -3.46 29.69
C LYS A 24 -25.28 -3.60 28.37
N ILE A 25 -25.69 -2.83 27.36
CA ILE A 25 -24.92 -2.72 26.12
C ILE A 25 -23.63 -2.01 26.54
N ASP A 26 -22.57 -2.80 26.75
CA ASP A 26 -21.25 -2.23 27.02
C ASP A 26 -20.84 -1.40 25.79
N ASP A 27 -20.54 -0.14 26.01
CA ASP A 27 -20.07 0.75 24.96
C ASP A 27 -18.86 0.13 24.27
N ILE A 28 -18.90 0.09 22.92
CA ILE A 28 -17.80 -0.44 22.14
C ILE A 28 -16.56 0.41 22.37
N LYS A 29 -15.47 -0.27 22.70
CA LYS A 29 -14.18 0.35 22.93
C LYS A 29 -13.18 -0.09 21.86
N LEU A 30 -12.50 0.87 21.21
CA LEU A 30 -11.36 0.62 20.33
C LEU A 30 -10.33 1.74 20.55
N GLU A 31 -9.20 1.40 21.11
CA GLU A 31 -8.07 2.30 21.34
C GLU A 31 -6.78 1.67 20.80
N ILE A 32 -5.82 2.51 20.43
CA ILE A 32 -4.48 2.09 19.99
C ILE A 32 -3.41 2.85 20.75
N SER A 33 -2.30 2.20 21.05
CA SER A 33 -1.20 2.79 21.82
C SER A 33 -0.49 3.94 21.10
N GLN A 34 -0.45 3.89 19.76
CA GLN A 34 0.19 4.91 18.92
C GLN A 34 -0.46 4.94 17.54
N ASN A 35 -0.72 6.15 17.05
CA ASN A 35 -1.41 6.36 15.78
C ASN A 35 -0.56 7.07 14.71
N ILE A 36 0.68 7.46 15.02
CA ILE A 36 1.58 8.14 14.07
C ILE A 36 2.98 7.56 14.17
N PHE A 37 3.50 7.09 13.04
CA PHE A 37 4.88 6.65 12.85
C PHE A 37 5.49 7.47 11.71
N ARG A 38 6.47 8.30 12.05
CA ARG A 38 7.11 9.21 11.09
C ARG A 38 8.57 8.84 10.89
N ASN A 39 9.09 9.18 9.71
CA ASN A 39 10.51 9.06 9.39
C ASN A 39 11.06 7.64 9.59
N ILE A 40 10.24 6.62 9.29
CA ILE A 40 10.72 5.25 9.26
C ILE A 40 11.87 5.19 8.25
N ASP A 41 12.96 4.53 8.63
CA ASP A 41 14.13 4.35 7.79
C ASP A 41 13.77 3.71 6.43
N ASN A 42 14.48 4.10 5.38
CA ASN A 42 14.27 3.57 4.03
C ASN A 42 14.48 2.06 3.94
N ASN A 43 15.32 1.46 4.77
CA ASN A 43 15.50 0.01 4.83
C ASN A 43 14.28 -0.74 5.38
N GLY A 44 13.31 -0.01 5.92
CA GLY A 44 12.11 -0.59 6.51
C GLY A 44 12.33 -1.07 7.93
N GLY A 45 11.54 -2.06 8.34
CA GLY A 45 11.61 -2.60 9.70
C GLY A 45 10.30 -3.16 10.19
N LYS A 46 10.12 -3.16 11.50
CA LYS A 46 8.88 -3.57 12.16
C LYS A 46 8.45 -2.49 13.17
N ILE A 47 7.16 -2.22 13.21
CA ILE A 47 6.52 -1.40 14.25
C ILE A 47 5.46 -2.22 14.94
N THR A 48 5.19 -1.92 16.20
CA THR A 48 4.18 -2.60 17.02
C THR A 48 3.18 -1.60 17.57
N VAL A 49 1.91 -1.99 17.58
CA VAL A 49 0.80 -1.19 18.12
C VAL A 49 -0.03 -2.08 19.01
N ALA A 50 -0.21 -1.69 20.29
CA ALA A 50 -1.18 -2.36 21.14
C ALA A 50 -2.59 -1.87 20.79
N ILE A 51 -3.50 -2.81 20.60
CA ILE A 51 -4.93 -2.60 20.39
C ILE A 51 -5.63 -2.93 21.73
N THR A 52 -6.50 -2.04 22.19
CA THR A 52 -7.40 -2.28 23.32
C THR A 52 -8.83 -2.23 22.80
N SER A 53 -9.51 -3.35 22.83
CA SER A 53 -10.89 -3.47 22.36
C SER A 53 -11.69 -4.42 23.25
N ASN A 54 -13.00 -4.26 23.29
CA ASN A 54 -13.95 -5.20 23.88
C ASN A 54 -14.82 -5.91 22.83
N SER A 55 -14.41 -5.85 21.56
CA SER A 55 -15.12 -6.48 20.44
C SER A 55 -14.14 -6.96 19.36
N GLU A 56 -14.68 -7.65 18.37
CA GLU A 56 -13.96 -7.98 17.15
C GLU A 56 -13.55 -6.72 16.38
N TRP A 57 -12.41 -6.75 15.74
CA TRP A 57 -11.88 -5.68 14.91
C TRP A 57 -11.26 -6.21 13.62
N ILE A 58 -11.26 -5.38 12.59
CA ILE A 58 -10.68 -5.65 11.28
C ILE A 58 -9.72 -4.54 10.89
N ILE A 59 -8.76 -4.87 10.03
CA ILE A 59 -7.77 -3.92 9.52
C ILE A 59 -7.93 -3.77 8.01
N ALA A 60 -8.05 -2.51 7.56
CA ALA A 60 -7.95 -2.14 6.17
C ALA A 60 -6.59 -1.48 5.90
N ASN A 61 -5.89 -1.98 4.89
CA ASN A 61 -4.61 -1.46 4.43
C ASN A 61 -4.59 -1.38 2.90
N SER A 62 -4.16 -0.24 2.37
CA SER A 62 -4.10 0.02 0.92
C SER A 62 -2.68 -0.06 0.33
N ALA A 63 -1.66 -0.23 1.18
CA ALA A 63 -0.27 -0.20 0.75
C ALA A 63 0.39 -1.59 0.85
N ASP A 64 0.93 -2.06 -0.27
CA ASP A 64 1.63 -3.33 -0.41
C ASP A 64 2.97 -3.40 0.37
N TRP A 65 3.55 -2.25 0.70
CA TRP A 65 4.81 -2.14 1.44
C TRP A 65 4.65 -2.07 2.98
N CYS A 66 3.40 -1.98 3.46
CA CYS A 66 3.03 -1.90 4.87
C CYS A 66 2.17 -3.12 5.20
N ILE A 67 2.75 -4.16 5.77
CA ILE A 67 2.13 -5.48 5.88
C ILE A 67 1.87 -5.80 7.35
N PRO A 68 0.61 -5.75 7.84
CA PRO A 68 0.26 -6.24 9.16
C PRO A 68 0.39 -7.76 9.24
N ASP A 69 0.74 -8.27 10.43
CA ASP A 69 0.83 -9.70 10.70
C ASP A 69 -0.53 -10.40 10.77
N LYS A 70 -1.58 -9.62 10.95
CA LYS A 70 -2.98 -10.07 10.95
C LYS A 70 -3.90 -8.95 10.46
N TYR A 71 -5.06 -9.31 9.91
CA TYR A 71 -6.05 -8.37 9.37
C TYR A 71 -7.35 -8.33 10.17
N GLN A 72 -7.48 -9.17 11.18
CA GLN A 72 -8.61 -9.24 12.11
C GLN A 72 -8.18 -9.80 13.45
N GLY A 73 -8.96 -9.53 14.48
CA GLY A 73 -8.78 -10.07 15.82
C GLY A 73 -9.97 -9.74 16.72
N GLU A 74 -9.87 -10.12 17.97
CA GLU A 74 -10.90 -9.89 19.00
C GLU A 74 -10.22 -9.44 20.29
N GLY A 75 -10.84 -8.47 20.98
CA GLY A 75 -10.35 -7.97 22.26
C GLY A 75 -8.99 -7.27 22.16
N ASN A 76 -8.24 -7.33 23.26
CA ASN A 76 -6.91 -6.74 23.34
C ASN A 76 -5.87 -7.58 22.62
N ASP A 77 -5.00 -6.93 21.83
CA ASP A 77 -3.98 -7.64 21.05
C ASP A 77 -2.78 -6.73 20.74
N ILE A 78 -1.71 -7.32 20.23
CA ILE A 78 -0.53 -6.61 19.72
C ILE A 78 -0.47 -6.83 18.21
N LEU A 79 -0.56 -5.75 17.46
CA LEU A 79 -0.40 -5.74 16.02
C LEU A 79 1.06 -5.45 15.68
N THR A 80 1.68 -6.33 14.88
CA THR A 80 3.01 -6.11 14.30
C THR A 80 2.88 -5.77 12.83
N ILE A 81 3.45 -4.65 12.41
CA ILE A 81 3.40 -4.20 11.02
C ILE A 81 4.83 -4.25 10.46
N LYS A 82 5.02 -5.04 9.42
CA LYS A 82 6.27 -5.10 8.66
C LYS A 82 6.27 -3.99 7.61
N ILE A 83 7.30 -3.16 7.62
CA ILE A 83 7.53 -2.10 6.64
C ILE A 83 8.62 -2.58 5.69
N LEU A 84 8.33 -2.68 4.40
CA LEU A 84 9.30 -3.06 3.38
C LEU A 84 10.24 -1.90 3.07
N ALA A 85 11.41 -2.20 2.51
CA ALA A 85 12.35 -1.17 2.09
C ALA A 85 11.76 -0.25 1.02
N ASN A 86 12.06 1.03 1.11
CA ASN A 86 11.71 2.03 0.10
C ASN A 86 12.92 2.27 -0.80
N THR A 87 12.91 1.70 -1.98
CA THR A 87 13.98 1.88 -2.99
C THR A 87 13.72 3.06 -3.93
N LYS A 88 12.58 3.75 -3.76
CA LYS A 88 12.22 4.90 -4.59
C LYS A 88 12.83 6.19 -4.02
N HIS A 89 13.15 7.13 -4.89
CA HIS A 89 13.74 8.44 -4.53
C HIS A 89 12.72 9.45 -3.95
N ALA A 90 11.59 8.95 -3.45
CA ALA A 90 10.53 9.76 -2.84
C ALA A 90 10.09 9.18 -1.50
N ASN A 91 9.81 10.05 -0.54
CA ASN A 91 9.14 9.64 0.69
C ASN A 91 7.77 9.05 0.35
N ARG A 92 7.34 8.07 1.12
CA ARG A 92 6.01 7.47 0.97
C ARG A 92 5.25 7.46 2.28
N GLN A 93 3.93 7.46 2.17
CA GLN A 93 3.04 7.42 3.32
C GLN A 93 1.82 6.57 3.04
N THR A 94 1.24 6.02 4.09
CA THR A 94 -0.02 5.28 4.05
C THR A 94 -0.79 5.44 5.34
N ASN A 95 -2.08 5.11 5.28
CA ASN A 95 -2.95 4.98 6.44
C ASN A 95 -3.39 3.53 6.56
N LEU A 96 -3.30 2.98 7.76
CA LEU A 96 -3.88 1.71 8.12
C LEU A 96 -5.04 1.99 9.06
N ILE A 97 -6.22 1.44 8.76
CA ILE A 97 -7.45 1.71 9.50
C ILE A 97 -7.85 0.45 10.25
N ILE A 98 -8.02 0.56 11.55
CA ILE A 98 -8.58 -0.50 12.41
C ILE A 98 -10.02 -0.11 12.73
N SER A 99 -10.96 -1.01 12.48
CA SER A 99 -12.40 -0.77 12.64
C SER A 99 -13.03 -1.82 13.55
N ALA A 100 -13.85 -1.38 14.49
CA ALA A 100 -14.64 -2.22 15.38
C ALA A 100 -16.05 -1.63 15.51
N GLN A 101 -17.07 -2.33 15.00
CA GLN A 101 -18.48 -1.95 15.10
C GLN A 101 -18.76 -0.46 14.84
N GLY A 102 -18.13 0.12 13.80
CA GLY A 102 -18.33 1.53 13.40
C GLY A 102 -17.35 2.53 14.03
N ILE A 103 -16.55 2.12 15.04
CA ILE A 103 -15.45 2.94 15.57
C ILE A 103 -14.21 2.67 14.73
N ASN A 104 -13.53 3.75 14.32
CA ASN A 104 -12.32 3.65 13.49
C ASN A 104 -11.13 4.32 14.20
N GLN A 105 -9.99 3.64 14.17
CA GLN A 105 -8.69 4.16 14.53
C GLN A 105 -7.78 4.16 13.30
N THR A 106 -7.05 5.25 13.07
CA THR A 106 -6.18 5.39 11.91
C THR A 106 -4.73 5.48 12.34
N ILE A 107 -3.89 4.57 11.85
CA ILE A 107 -2.44 4.61 12.01
C ILE A 107 -1.85 5.26 10.76
N LYS A 108 -1.15 6.40 10.94
CA LYS A 108 -0.45 7.12 9.87
C LYS A 108 1.01 6.71 9.87
N ILE A 109 1.50 6.24 8.74
CA ILE A 109 2.85 5.71 8.58
C ILE A 109 3.53 6.49 7.45
N SER A 110 4.72 7.06 7.74
CA SER A 110 5.56 7.68 6.72
C SER A 110 6.97 7.12 6.76
N GLN A 111 7.52 6.82 5.58
CA GLN A 111 8.85 6.27 5.39
C GLN A 111 9.69 7.17 4.51
N GLN A 112 10.94 7.28 4.86
CA GLN A 112 11.92 8.06 4.10
C GLN A 112 12.15 7.46 2.72
N LYS A 113 12.57 8.32 1.77
CA LYS A 113 13.01 7.91 0.44
C LYS A 113 14.25 7.01 0.54
N GLY A 114 14.40 6.12 -0.42
CA GLY A 114 15.63 5.39 -0.63
C GLY A 114 16.80 6.35 -0.85
N GLU A 115 17.97 5.95 -0.41
CA GLU A 115 19.18 6.69 -0.71
C GLU A 115 19.44 6.62 -2.22
N VAL A 116 19.64 7.77 -2.81
CA VAL A 116 20.26 7.87 -4.13
C VAL A 116 21.71 7.43 -3.91
N ASN A 117 22.11 6.30 -4.48
CA ASN A 117 23.53 5.99 -4.50
C ASN A 117 24.18 6.98 -5.48
N PRO A 118 24.92 8.00 -4.99
CA PRO A 118 25.50 9.02 -5.85
C PRO A 118 26.52 8.43 -6.82
N ASP A 119 26.99 7.21 -6.55
CA ASP A 119 27.93 6.52 -7.43
C ASP A 119 27.19 5.78 -8.57
N LEU A 120 25.93 5.35 -8.36
CA LEU A 120 25.10 4.79 -9.45
C LEU A 120 24.66 5.88 -10.43
N ASP A 121 24.37 7.09 -9.94
CA ASP A 121 24.03 8.23 -10.81
C ASP A 121 25.24 8.72 -11.65
N LYS A 122 26.46 8.31 -11.28
CA LYS A 122 27.69 8.61 -12.02
C LYS A 122 28.09 7.48 -12.99
N ILE A 123 27.47 6.29 -12.89
CA ILE A 123 27.78 5.20 -13.80
C ILE A 123 27.19 5.54 -15.16
N HIS A 124 28.07 5.83 -16.10
CA HIS A 124 27.73 6.03 -17.50
C HIS A 124 27.87 4.70 -18.24
N TYR A 125 26.74 4.21 -18.76
CA TYR A 125 26.71 2.96 -19.50
C TYR A 125 26.93 3.23 -20.99
N GLN A 126 27.97 2.61 -21.57
CA GLN A 126 28.20 2.65 -23.01
C GLN A 126 27.85 1.30 -23.63
N LEU A 127 26.92 1.31 -24.57
CA LEU A 127 26.56 0.13 -25.36
C LEU A 127 27.13 0.24 -26.76
N PRO A 128 28.08 -0.63 -27.15
CA PRO A 128 28.59 -0.66 -28.52
C PRO A 128 27.51 -1.10 -29.48
N VAL A 129 27.35 -0.36 -30.58
CA VAL A 129 26.40 -0.65 -31.65
C VAL A 129 27.15 -0.90 -32.95
N ILE A 130 26.79 -2.00 -33.62
CA ILE A 130 27.29 -2.35 -34.93
C ILE A 130 26.15 -2.23 -35.93
N PHE A 131 26.32 -1.39 -36.94
CA PHE A 131 25.37 -1.29 -38.03
C PHE A 131 25.78 -2.22 -39.18
N HIS A 132 24.88 -3.14 -39.55
CA HIS A 132 25.05 -3.98 -40.71
C HIS A 132 24.26 -3.39 -41.87
N VAL A 133 24.94 -2.74 -42.80
CA VAL A 133 24.33 -2.16 -43.99
C VAL A 133 24.42 -3.18 -45.15
N LEU A 134 23.27 -3.68 -45.56
CA LEU A 134 23.18 -4.62 -46.68
C LEU A 134 22.88 -3.83 -47.97
N TYR A 135 23.73 -3.95 -48.99
CA TYR A 135 23.58 -3.32 -50.27
C TYR A 135 24.04 -4.25 -51.39
N GLN A 136 23.44 -4.12 -52.56
CA GLN A 136 23.89 -4.83 -53.77
C GLN A 136 24.88 -4.00 -54.57
N ASN A 137 24.75 -2.67 -54.52
CA ASN A 137 25.57 -1.73 -55.24
C ASN A 137 25.89 -0.52 -54.35
N GLU A 138 27.17 -0.34 -53.98
CA GLU A 138 27.64 0.78 -53.17
C GLU A 138 27.52 2.14 -53.83
N ASN A 139 27.37 2.20 -55.14
CA ASN A 139 27.18 3.44 -55.91
C ASN A 139 25.71 3.84 -56.01
N ASP A 140 24.78 3.00 -55.58
CA ASP A 140 23.37 3.33 -55.57
C ASP A 140 22.99 4.03 -54.24
N ILE A 141 22.71 5.31 -54.33
CA ILE A 141 22.35 6.14 -53.16
C ILE A 141 21.10 5.64 -52.45
N ASN A 142 20.24 4.87 -53.11
CA ASN A 142 19.03 4.31 -52.46
C ASN A 142 19.30 2.99 -51.73
N GLN A 143 20.46 2.39 -51.94
CA GLN A 143 20.84 1.11 -51.37
C GLN A 143 21.96 1.25 -50.33
N TYR A 144 22.81 2.27 -50.47
CA TYR A 144 23.98 2.48 -49.64
C TYR A 144 23.75 3.63 -48.66
N ILE A 145 23.79 3.33 -47.36
CA ILE A 145 23.70 4.31 -46.27
C ILE A 145 25.10 4.75 -45.90
N LYS A 146 25.39 6.02 -46.00
CA LYS A 146 26.70 6.60 -45.65
C LYS A 146 26.90 6.57 -44.13
N GLU A 147 28.15 6.38 -43.69
CA GLU A 147 28.54 6.35 -42.30
C GLU A 147 28.08 7.59 -41.49
N ASP A 148 28.15 8.80 -42.13
CA ASP A 148 27.72 10.03 -41.45
C ASP A 148 26.22 10.03 -41.11
N HIS A 149 25.38 9.36 -41.94
CA HIS A 149 23.98 9.20 -41.61
C HIS A 149 23.74 8.27 -40.41
N LEU A 150 24.53 7.20 -40.32
CA LEU A 150 24.49 6.28 -39.19
C LEU A 150 24.94 6.96 -37.88
N LYS A 151 25.96 7.80 -37.96
CA LYS A 151 26.42 8.64 -36.83
C LYS A 151 25.32 9.62 -36.38
N ASP A 152 24.62 10.26 -37.32
CA ASP A 152 23.52 11.16 -37.00
C ASP A 152 22.35 10.45 -36.32
N VAL A 153 22.00 9.24 -36.76
CA VAL A 153 21.01 8.38 -36.11
C VAL A 153 21.45 8.06 -34.67
N LEU A 154 22.72 7.74 -34.46
CA LEU A 154 23.25 7.44 -33.15
C LEU A 154 23.16 8.64 -32.19
N VAL A 155 23.54 9.83 -32.67
CA VAL A 155 23.44 11.10 -31.91
C VAL A 155 22.00 11.39 -31.50
N ARG A 156 21.03 11.21 -32.41
CA ARG A 156 19.60 11.41 -32.09
C ARG A 156 19.08 10.40 -31.09
N THR A 157 19.52 9.15 -31.23
CA THR A 157 19.16 8.08 -30.27
C THR A 157 19.69 8.40 -28.88
N ASN A 158 20.96 8.77 -28.78
CA ASN A 158 21.55 9.17 -27.49
C ASN A 158 20.83 10.35 -26.86
N HIS A 159 20.51 11.38 -27.66
CA HIS A 159 19.74 12.52 -27.17
C HIS A 159 18.38 12.12 -26.59
N PHE A 160 17.72 11.11 -27.18
CA PHE A 160 16.45 10.61 -26.66
C PHE A 160 16.59 9.95 -25.28
N TYR A 161 17.64 9.17 -25.06
CA TYR A 161 17.86 8.44 -23.80
C TYR A 161 18.55 9.24 -22.70
N GLN A 162 19.18 10.37 -23.05
CA GLN A 162 19.91 11.27 -22.14
C GLN A 162 19.14 12.60 -21.88
N SER A 163 17.94 12.76 -22.39
CA SER A 163 17.19 14.00 -22.29
C SER A 163 16.02 13.88 -21.31
N GLU A 164 16.01 14.73 -20.29
CA GLU A 164 14.88 14.88 -19.37
C GLU A 164 13.57 15.24 -20.08
N LYS A 165 13.65 15.85 -21.29
CA LYS A 165 12.47 16.20 -22.09
C LYS A 165 11.76 15.00 -22.69
N CYS A 166 12.48 13.90 -22.89
CA CYS A 166 11.96 12.67 -23.50
C CYS A 166 11.67 11.59 -22.46
N GLY A 167 12.01 11.80 -21.19
CA GLY A 167 11.83 10.83 -20.13
C GLY A 167 12.80 11.06 -18.97
N ILE A 168 13.27 9.98 -18.39
CA ILE A 168 14.30 9.99 -17.36
C ILE A 168 15.63 9.74 -18.04
N ASP A 169 16.64 10.58 -17.75
CA ASP A 169 18.03 10.29 -18.12
C ASP A 169 18.47 9.01 -17.41
N ILE A 170 18.70 7.96 -18.18
CA ILE A 170 19.15 6.65 -17.66
C ILE A 170 20.65 6.49 -17.72
N ASN A 171 21.36 7.56 -18.04
CA ASN A 171 22.82 7.60 -18.13
C ASN A 171 23.42 6.55 -19.10
N LEU A 172 22.71 6.30 -20.20
CA LEU A 172 23.06 5.33 -21.24
C LEU A 172 23.46 6.04 -22.53
N GLU A 173 24.58 5.63 -23.10
CA GLU A 173 25.08 6.08 -24.39
C GLU A 173 25.29 4.89 -25.32
N PHE A 174 24.84 5.03 -26.56
CA PHE A 174 25.17 4.13 -27.65
C PHE A 174 26.40 4.66 -28.37
N VAL A 175 27.42 3.84 -28.50
CA VAL A 175 28.66 4.20 -29.17
C VAL A 175 28.90 3.28 -30.38
N LEU A 176 29.47 3.85 -31.45
CA LEU A 176 29.86 3.04 -32.61
C LEU A 176 31.01 2.14 -32.20
N ALA A 177 30.89 0.83 -32.46
CA ALA A 177 31.92 -0.19 -32.14
C ALA A 177 33.08 -0.14 -33.12
#